data_0e51d64317bb81afde742b13c2bf49ac
#
_entry.id   0e51d64317bb81afde742b13c2bf49ac
#
_cell.length_a   1.000
_cell.length_b   1.000
_cell.length_c   1.000
_cell.angle_alpha   90.00
_cell.angle_beta   90.00
_cell.angle_gamma   90.00
#
_symmetry.space_group_name_H-M   'P 1'
#
loop_
_entity.id
_entity.type
_entity.pdbx_description
1 polymer ?
#
loop_
_entity_poly.entity_id
_entity_poly.type
_entity_poly.pdbx_seq_one_letter_code
_entity_poly.pdbx_strand_id
1 'polypeptide(L)'
;MKEKRHVLFDLDGTLTDPAVGITRSVQHALAAFGICAEPENLLCFIGPPLIDSFETFFGFTEEEARQAVTVYREYFVKTGMFENEVYPGIVKVLSRLKKGGKRLYVATSKPEPFAKEILAHFKLDGFFDFIGGSTLDETRTRKGEVIRYVLKEAAIPEEEAVMVGDRLHDGEGAAETGLPFVGALYGYGSRRELENAGASAIAETPEELFSLLTGGETERLFWAETSEEQEDAFRIRQAVFVEEQGFQNEFDDRDGDSRHLILYKNGRSAGCCRIYPEEDGVWRLGRLAVRREFRKQGLGEKLLLEAEHRIRGLGGRTIRLSAQVQAAGFYEKLGFLKTSDVYLEEHCPHQDMEKSW
;
A
#
# COMPACT_ATOMS: atom_id res chain seq x y z
N MET A 1 -11.43 -3.33 11.36
CA MET A 1 -10.24 -3.20 12.22
C MET A 1 -10.57 -2.90 13.69
N LYS A 2 -11.56 -2.06 13.98
CA LYS A 2 -11.90 -1.71 15.39
C LYS A 2 -12.10 -2.91 16.31
N GLU A 3 -12.75 -3.96 15.81
CA GLU A 3 -13.07 -5.18 16.59
C GLU A 3 -11.88 -6.12 16.78
N LYS A 4 -10.79 -5.95 15.99
CA LYS A 4 -9.58 -6.76 16.12
C LYS A 4 -8.82 -6.34 17.37
N ARG A 5 -8.78 -7.21 18.37
CA ARG A 5 -8.14 -6.95 19.67
C ARG A 5 -6.63 -7.14 19.63
N HIS A 6 -6.16 -8.06 18.79
CA HIS A 6 -4.77 -8.49 18.71
C HIS A 6 -4.14 -7.93 17.44
N VAL A 7 -3.02 -7.22 17.57
CA VAL A 7 -2.30 -6.62 16.45
C VAL A 7 -0.91 -7.22 16.37
N LEU A 8 -0.64 -7.94 15.28
CA LEU A 8 0.67 -8.49 14.96
C LEU A 8 1.39 -7.51 14.04
N PHE A 9 2.60 -7.12 14.40
CA PHE A 9 3.43 -6.22 13.60
C PHE A 9 4.63 -6.97 13.01
N ASP A 10 4.97 -6.66 11.77
CA ASP A 10 6.34 -6.90 11.32
C ASP A 10 7.30 -5.92 12.02
N LEU A 11 8.59 -6.12 11.88
CA LEU A 11 9.63 -5.30 12.49
C LEU A 11 10.26 -4.34 11.45
N ASP A 12 11.01 -4.91 10.50
CA ASP A 12 11.79 -4.17 9.51
C ASP A 12 10.86 -3.52 8.47
N GLY A 13 10.92 -2.20 8.29
CA GLY A 13 10.02 -1.46 7.42
C GLY A 13 8.65 -1.12 8.04
N THR A 14 8.34 -1.66 9.22
CA THR A 14 7.05 -1.44 9.90
C THR A 14 7.19 -0.73 11.25
N LEU A 15 8.02 -1.23 12.13
CA LEU A 15 8.34 -0.61 13.41
C LEU A 15 9.63 0.19 13.36
N THR A 16 10.61 -0.32 12.63
CA THR A 16 11.94 0.27 12.49
C THR A 16 12.39 0.32 11.04
N ASP A 17 13.28 1.27 10.74
CA ASP A 17 13.96 1.43 9.47
C ASP A 17 15.39 0.86 9.56
N PRO A 18 15.63 -0.35 9.07
CA PRO A 18 16.91 -1.04 9.16
C PRO A 18 17.83 -0.75 7.98
N ALA A 19 17.53 0.21 7.08
CA ALA A 19 18.22 0.40 5.81
C ALA A 19 19.74 0.42 5.95
N VAL A 20 20.26 1.26 6.84
CA VAL A 20 21.70 1.43 7.02
C VAL A 20 22.37 0.13 7.45
N GLY A 21 21.82 -0.54 8.46
CA GLY A 21 22.39 -1.77 9.00
C GLY A 21 22.34 -2.94 8.05
N ILE A 22 21.22 -3.13 7.35
CA ILE A 22 21.06 -4.20 6.36
C ILE A 22 21.96 -3.96 5.17
N THR A 23 21.93 -2.77 4.55
CA THR A 23 22.73 -2.49 3.34
C THR A 23 24.22 -2.59 3.60
N ARG A 24 24.71 -2.09 4.74
CA ARG A 24 26.13 -2.24 5.14
C ARG A 24 26.52 -3.70 5.40
N SER A 25 25.63 -4.49 6.00
CA SER A 25 25.87 -5.91 6.21
C SER A 25 25.93 -6.68 4.88
N VAL A 26 25.08 -6.32 3.91
CA VAL A 26 25.13 -6.87 2.55
C VAL A 26 26.39 -6.45 1.84
N GLN A 27 26.79 -5.17 1.91
CA GLN A 27 28.07 -4.69 1.36
C GLN A 27 29.26 -5.46 1.94
N HIS A 28 29.25 -5.70 3.25
CA HIS A 28 30.29 -6.50 3.92
C HIS A 28 30.34 -7.93 3.38
N ALA A 29 29.20 -8.57 3.18
CA ALA A 29 29.12 -9.90 2.58
C ALA A 29 29.62 -9.90 1.13
N LEU A 30 29.13 -8.98 0.28
CA LEU A 30 29.50 -8.89 -1.13
C LEU A 30 30.97 -8.61 -1.33
N ALA A 31 31.61 -7.81 -0.46
CA ALA A 31 33.05 -7.53 -0.50
C ALA A 31 33.88 -8.80 -0.36
N ALA A 32 33.45 -9.80 0.39
CA ALA A 32 34.12 -11.10 0.50
C ALA A 32 34.11 -11.90 -0.82
N PHE A 33 33.18 -11.60 -1.72
CA PHE A 33 33.09 -12.16 -3.08
C PHE A 33 33.66 -11.22 -4.15
N GLY A 34 34.32 -10.11 -3.73
CA GLY A 34 34.91 -9.13 -4.66
C GLY A 34 33.87 -8.25 -5.38
N ILE A 35 32.67 -8.20 -4.89
CA ILE A 35 31.57 -7.42 -5.46
C ILE A 35 31.39 -6.11 -4.67
N CYS A 36 31.34 -4.97 -5.39
CA CYS A 36 31.00 -3.66 -4.83
C CYS A 36 29.59 -3.28 -5.28
N ALA A 37 28.77 -2.81 -4.34
CA ALA A 37 27.42 -2.31 -4.63
C ALA A 37 27.12 -1.08 -3.77
N GLU A 38 26.37 -0.12 -4.35
CA GLU A 38 25.94 1.07 -3.65
C GLU A 38 24.75 0.74 -2.73
N PRO A 39 24.63 1.37 -1.54
CA PRO A 39 23.57 1.07 -0.57
C PRO A 39 22.16 1.15 -1.15
N GLU A 40 21.91 2.12 -2.04
CA GLU A 40 20.61 2.35 -2.67
C GLU A 40 20.14 1.15 -3.49
N ASN A 41 21.07 0.40 -4.09
CA ASN A 41 20.76 -0.80 -4.87
C ASN A 41 20.54 -2.05 -3.99
N LEU A 42 20.75 -1.94 -2.68
CA LEU A 42 20.65 -3.05 -1.73
C LEU A 42 19.38 -2.99 -0.86
N LEU A 43 18.53 -1.98 -1.05
CA LEU A 43 17.26 -1.86 -0.32
C LEU A 43 16.31 -3.03 -0.58
N CYS A 44 16.47 -3.73 -1.71
CA CYS A 44 15.73 -4.95 -2.04
C CYS A 44 15.96 -6.13 -1.07
N PHE A 45 17.03 -6.07 -0.26
CA PHE A 45 17.30 -7.06 0.79
C PHE A 45 16.44 -6.86 2.05
N ILE A 46 15.70 -5.76 2.15
CA ILE A 46 14.85 -5.49 3.31
C ILE A 46 13.50 -6.18 3.13
N GLY A 47 13.20 -7.13 4.01
CA GLY A 47 11.96 -7.92 4.02
C GLY A 47 12.11 -9.36 3.54
N PRO A 48 12.63 -9.65 2.35
CA PRO A 48 12.82 -11.03 1.87
C PRO A 48 13.87 -11.82 2.69
N PRO A 49 13.81 -13.18 2.66
CA PRO A 49 14.88 -14.03 3.19
C PRO A 49 16.20 -13.73 2.51
N LEU A 50 17.30 -13.69 3.29
CA LEU A 50 18.62 -13.31 2.78
C LEU A 50 19.16 -14.26 1.71
N ILE A 51 18.96 -15.59 1.85
CA ILE A 51 19.39 -16.57 0.86
C ILE A 51 18.73 -16.28 -0.47
N ASP A 52 17.39 -16.19 -0.50
CA ASP A 52 16.63 -15.91 -1.70
C ASP A 52 17.06 -14.59 -2.36
N SER A 53 17.40 -13.59 -1.54
CA SER A 53 17.88 -12.29 -2.01
C SER A 53 19.24 -12.38 -2.69
N PHE A 54 20.22 -13.09 -2.11
CA PHE A 54 21.54 -13.30 -2.75
C PHE A 54 21.43 -14.09 -4.05
N GLU A 55 20.59 -15.13 -4.08
CA GLU A 55 20.33 -15.91 -5.30
C GLU A 55 19.66 -15.04 -6.38
N THR A 56 18.60 -14.30 -6.02
CA THR A 56 17.80 -13.53 -6.98
C THR A 56 18.52 -12.32 -7.54
N PHE A 57 19.20 -11.55 -6.69
CA PHE A 57 19.75 -10.25 -7.09
C PHE A 57 21.22 -10.34 -7.55
N PHE A 58 21.95 -11.36 -7.10
CA PHE A 58 23.37 -11.52 -7.43
C PHE A 58 23.69 -12.82 -8.16
N GLY A 59 22.70 -13.68 -8.38
CA GLY A 59 22.88 -14.96 -9.09
C GLY A 59 23.76 -15.96 -8.35
N PHE A 60 23.85 -15.86 -7.01
CA PHE A 60 24.61 -16.80 -6.19
C PHE A 60 23.98 -18.18 -6.24
N THR A 61 24.80 -19.20 -6.20
CA THR A 61 24.36 -20.56 -5.89
C THR A 61 23.89 -20.63 -4.43
N GLU A 62 23.10 -21.63 -4.07
CA GLU A 62 22.66 -21.83 -2.69
C GLU A 62 23.85 -21.89 -1.70
N GLU A 63 24.95 -22.51 -2.10
CA GLU A 63 26.15 -22.60 -1.27
C GLU A 63 26.82 -21.23 -1.08
N GLU A 64 26.97 -20.46 -2.15
CA GLU A 64 27.48 -19.08 -2.09
C GLU A 64 26.58 -18.15 -1.28
N ALA A 65 25.27 -18.27 -1.43
CA ALA A 65 24.30 -17.50 -0.66
C ALA A 65 24.40 -17.81 0.85
N ARG A 66 24.55 -19.08 1.23
CA ARG A 66 24.77 -19.49 2.63
C ARG A 66 26.07 -18.95 3.20
N GLN A 67 27.14 -18.94 2.41
CA GLN A 67 28.42 -18.32 2.79
C GLN A 67 28.25 -16.81 2.95
N ALA A 68 27.59 -16.14 2.02
CA ALA A 68 27.32 -14.71 2.08
C ALA A 68 26.48 -14.33 3.32
N VAL A 69 25.48 -15.12 3.67
CA VAL A 69 24.68 -14.94 4.90
C VAL A 69 25.56 -15.09 6.16
N THR A 70 26.53 -15.99 6.16
CA THR A 70 27.47 -16.14 7.26
C THR A 70 28.32 -14.88 7.44
N VAL A 71 28.87 -14.34 6.36
CA VAL A 71 29.68 -13.10 6.38
C VAL A 71 28.78 -11.88 6.72
N TYR A 72 27.56 -11.82 6.17
CA TYR A 72 26.57 -10.81 6.53
C TYR A 72 26.36 -10.75 8.06
N ARG A 73 26.18 -11.91 8.70
CA ARG A 73 25.95 -12.01 10.14
C ARG A 73 27.12 -11.52 10.97
N GLU A 74 28.36 -11.62 10.46
CA GLU A 74 29.56 -11.11 11.17
C GLU A 74 29.49 -9.61 11.44
N TYR A 75 29.00 -8.82 10.46
CA TYR A 75 28.78 -7.39 10.62
C TYR A 75 27.46 -7.10 11.31
N PHE A 76 26.38 -7.76 10.86
CA PHE A 76 25.01 -7.48 11.34
C PHE A 76 24.90 -7.63 12.86
N VAL A 77 25.38 -8.73 13.43
CA VAL A 77 25.26 -9.02 14.87
C VAL A 77 26.07 -8.03 15.72
N LYS A 78 27.25 -7.60 15.25
CA LYS A 78 28.11 -6.70 16.02
C LYS A 78 27.70 -5.23 15.93
N THR A 79 27.19 -4.81 14.78
CA THR A 79 26.98 -3.40 14.45
C THR A 79 25.67 -3.15 13.73
N GLY A 80 25.42 -3.86 12.64
CA GLY A 80 24.35 -3.57 11.70
C GLY A 80 22.96 -3.62 12.31
N MET A 81 22.68 -4.52 13.27
CA MET A 81 21.35 -4.59 13.89
C MET A 81 21.01 -3.33 14.70
N PHE A 82 22.00 -2.53 15.11
CA PHE A 82 21.83 -1.29 15.86
C PHE A 82 21.96 -0.04 14.97
N GLU A 83 22.45 -0.18 13.73
CA GLU A 83 22.36 0.85 12.68
C GLU A 83 20.93 0.84 12.09
N ASN A 84 19.98 1.23 12.91
CA ASN A 84 18.55 1.10 12.70
C ASN A 84 17.86 2.28 13.40
N GLU A 85 16.66 2.64 12.96
CA GLU A 85 15.91 3.75 13.55
C GLU A 85 14.45 3.37 13.76
N VAL A 86 13.81 3.85 14.81
CA VAL A 86 12.36 3.68 15.02
C VAL A 86 11.63 4.69 14.15
N TYR A 87 10.65 4.25 13.37
CA TYR A 87 9.85 5.18 12.56
C TYR A 87 9.21 6.28 13.43
N PRO A 88 9.29 7.55 12.99
CA PRO A 88 8.71 8.66 13.74
C PRO A 88 7.22 8.44 14.04
N GLY A 89 6.85 8.48 15.32
CA GLY A 89 5.46 8.28 15.75
C GLY A 89 5.09 6.87 16.21
N ILE A 90 5.87 5.83 15.89
CA ILE A 90 5.57 4.42 16.26
C ILE A 90 5.41 4.26 17.78
N VAL A 91 6.32 4.80 18.58
CA VAL A 91 6.22 4.73 20.06
C VAL A 91 4.88 5.28 20.57
N LYS A 92 4.43 6.40 20.00
CA LYS A 92 3.14 7.01 20.34
C LYS A 92 1.98 6.12 19.93
N VAL A 93 2.04 5.51 18.74
CA VAL A 93 1.02 4.58 18.24
C VAL A 93 0.91 3.35 19.15
N LEU A 94 2.02 2.67 19.43
CA LEU A 94 2.05 1.50 20.32
C LEU A 94 1.47 1.81 21.71
N SER A 95 1.90 2.94 22.31
CA SER A 95 1.40 3.39 23.60
C SER A 95 -0.12 3.63 23.58
N ARG A 96 -0.64 4.31 22.55
CA ARG A 96 -2.07 4.61 22.40
C ARG A 96 -2.89 3.35 22.16
N LEU A 97 -2.40 2.41 21.36
CA LEU A 97 -3.07 1.13 21.11
C LEU A 97 -3.19 0.29 22.41
N LYS A 98 -2.10 0.19 23.19
CA LYS A 98 -2.15 -0.50 24.51
C LYS A 98 -3.12 0.18 25.48
N LYS A 99 -3.10 1.52 25.58
CA LYS A 99 -4.07 2.28 26.41
C LYS A 99 -5.51 2.08 25.93
N GLY A 100 -5.71 1.87 24.63
CA GLY A 100 -7.01 1.55 24.03
C GLY A 100 -7.45 0.08 24.20
N GLY A 101 -6.69 -0.75 24.92
CA GLY A 101 -7.01 -2.14 25.22
C GLY A 101 -6.61 -3.13 24.12
N LYS A 102 -5.84 -2.72 23.11
CA LYS A 102 -5.25 -3.64 22.12
C LYS A 102 -4.10 -4.41 22.76
N ARG A 103 -3.92 -5.65 22.32
CA ARG A 103 -2.76 -6.49 22.65
C ARG A 103 -1.84 -6.53 21.45
N LEU A 104 -0.54 -6.34 21.67
CA LEU A 104 0.44 -6.13 20.60
C LEU A 104 1.44 -7.27 20.57
N TYR A 105 1.80 -7.68 19.37
CA TYR A 105 2.70 -8.79 19.11
C TYR A 105 3.64 -8.44 17.98
N VAL A 106 4.78 -9.12 17.92
CA VAL A 106 5.66 -9.06 16.74
C VAL A 106 5.63 -10.42 16.05
N ALA A 107 5.49 -10.38 14.72
CA ALA A 107 5.56 -11.53 13.83
C ALA A 107 6.46 -11.17 12.64
N THR A 108 7.77 -11.38 12.75
CA THR A 108 8.76 -10.95 11.78
C THR A 108 9.52 -12.11 11.13
N SER A 109 9.89 -11.96 9.85
CA SER A 109 10.80 -12.90 9.18
C SER A 109 12.25 -12.78 9.64
N LYS A 110 12.57 -11.73 10.43
CA LYS A 110 13.87 -11.63 11.09
C LYS A 110 14.02 -12.73 12.16
N PRO A 111 15.21 -13.32 12.35
CA PRO A 111 15.45 -14.28 13.42
C PRO A 111 15.05 -13.73 14.80
N GLU A 112 14.27 -14.51 15.53
CA GLU A 112 13.67 -14.09 16.81
C GLU A 112 14.65 -13.53 17.84
N PRO A 113 15.87 -14.10 18.02
CA PRO A 113 16.85 -13.52 18.93
C PRO A 113 17.25 -12.09 18.54
N PHE A 114 17.47 -11.84 17.24
CA PHE A 114 17.82 -10.50 16.74
C PHE A 114 16.66 -9.50 16.87
N ALA A 115 15.44 -9.94 16.59
CA ALA A 115 14.25 -9.11 16.78
C ALA A 115 14.11 -8.68 18.24
N LYS A 116 14.33 -9.58 19.20
CA LYS A 116 14.29 -9.26 20.63
C LYS A 116 15.37 -8.28 21.05
N GLU A 117 16.62 -8.45 20.56
CA GLU A 117 17.72 -7.53 20.84
C GLU A 117 17.47 -6.13 20.29
N ILE A 118 16.98 -6.01 19.04
CA ILE A 118 16.64 -4.74 18.42
C ILE A 118 15.53 -4.03 19.22
N LEU A 119 14.44 -4.75 19.54
CA LEU A 119 13.33 -4.17 20.28
C LEU A 119 13.74 -3.72 21.69
N ALA A 120 14.59 -4.48 22.37
CA ALA A 120 15.13 -4.11 23.67
C ALA A 120 16.06 -2.88 23.58
N HIS A 121 16.92 -2.81 22.56
CA HIS A 121 17.80 -1.67 22.31
C HIS A 121 17.00 -0.36 22.19
N PHE A 122 15.91 -0.38 21.41
CA PHE A 122 15.02 0.78 21.22
C PHE A 122 13.95 0.93 22.30
N LYS A 123 13.94 0.08 23.35
CA LYS A 123 12.97 0.10 24.47
C LYS A 123 11.53 -0.09 23.97
N LEU A 124 11.35 -0.88 22.94
CA LEU A 124 10.04 -1.23 22.36
C LEU A 124 9.51 -2.56 22.89
N ASP A 125 10.36 -3.42 23.42
CA ASP A 125 10.02 -4.77 23.90
C ASP A 125 8.87 -4.78 24.92
N GLY A 126 8.84 -3.81 25.82
CA GLY A 126 7.77 -3.63 26.81
C GLY A 126 6.37 -3.34 26.26
N PHE A 127 6.24 -3.01 24.97
CA PHE A 127 4.94 -2.84 24.32
C PHE A 127 4.31 -4.17 23.90
N PHE A 128 5.10 -5.22 23.69
CA PHE A 128 4.63 -6.46 23.09
C PHE A 128 4.37 -7.56 24.13
N ASP A 129 3.23 -8.23 23.98
CA ASP A 129 2.86 -9.35 24.83
C ASP A 129 3.60 -10.64 24.41
N PHE A 130 4.02 -10.73 23.13
CA PHE A 130 4.88 -11.78 22.60
C PHE A 130 5.65 -11.27 21.37
N ILE A 131 6.89 -11.72 21.24
CA ILE A 131 7.78 -11.42 20.10
C ILE A 131 8.16 -12.74 19.45
N GLY A 132 7.62 -12.98 18.25
CA GLY A 132 7.94 -14.15 17.44
C GLY A 132 8.68 -13.74 16.16
N GLY A 133 9.63 -14.56 15.77
CA GLY A 133 10.43 -14.37 14.58
C GLY A 133 10.74 -15.68 13.87
N SER A 134 11.54 -15.62 12.81
CA SER A 134 12.09 -16.82 12.17
C SER A 134 13.09 -17.53 13.10
N THR A 135 13.49 -18.73 12.72
CA THR A 135 14.53 -19.49 13.44
C THR A 135 15.89 -19.35 12.74
N LEU A 136 16.97 -19.41 13.50
CA LEU A 136 18.32 -19.37 12.95
C LEU A 136 18.70 -20.64 12.15
N ASP A 137 18.05 -21.77 12.46
CA ASP A 137 18.20 -23.04 11.78
C ASP A 137 17.30 -23.22 10.55
N GLU A 138 16.58 -22.16 10.17
CA GLU A 138 15.71 -22.09 8.99
C GLU A 138 14.51 -23.08 9.02
N THR A 139 14.15 -23.62 10.17
CA THR A 139 12.95 -24.48 10.30
C THR A 139 11.63 -23.72 10.30
N ARG A 140 11.67 -22.41 10.51
CA ARG A 140 10.55 -21.47 10.43
C ARG A 140 11.04 -20.17 9.79
N THR A 141 10.80 -19.97 8.49
CA THR A 141 11.28 -18.80 7.73
C THR A 141 10.18 -18.01 7.06
N ARG A 142 9.12 -18.71 6.61
CA ARG A 142 8.03 -18.06 5.88
C ARG A 142 7.13 -17.27 6.83
N LYS A 143 6.66 -16.11 6.37
CA LYS A 143 5.83 -15.22 7.18
C LYS A 143 4.58 -15.92 7.74
N GLY A 144 3.89 -16.73 6.95
CA GLY A 144 2.72 -17.51 7.42
C GLY A 144 3.04 -18.48 8.56
N GLU A 145 4.23 -19.10 8.53
CA GLU A 145 4.69 -19.98 9.63
C GLU A 145 4.94 -19.20 10.90
N VAL A 146 5.55 -18.02 10.79
CA VAL A 146 5.79 -17.13 11.93
C VAL A 146 4.49 -16.63 12.53
N ILE A 147 3.53 -16.21 11.70
CA ILE A 147 2.21 -15.78 12.16
C ILE A 147 1.51 -16.91 12.90
N ARG A 148 1.45 -18.13 12.34
CA ARG A 148 0.86 -19.32 13.02
C ARG A 148 1.54 -19.60 14.35
N TYR A 149 2.86 -19.48 14.40
CA TYR A 149 3.62 -19.64 15.64
C TYR A 149 3.20 -18.61 16.69
N VAL A 150 3.13 -17.33 16.34
CA VAL A 150 2.70 -16.26 17.26
C VAL A 150 1.26 -16.48 17.73
N LEU A 151 0.34 -16.80 16.82
CA LEU A 151 -1.06 -17.08 17.17
C LEU A 151 -1.17 -18.23 18.18
N LYS A 152 -0.42 -19.31 17.96
CA LYS A 152 -0.42 -20.50 18.79
C LYS A 152 0.18 -20.22 20.18
N GLU A 153 1.40 -19.68 20.23
CA GLU A 153 2.13 -19.47 21.50
C GLU A 153 1.47 -18.42 22.39
N ALA A 154 0.86 -17.39 21.79
CA ALA A 154 0.14 -16.36 22.52
C ALA A 154 -1.36 -16.67 22.69
N ALA A 155 -1.84 -17.83 22.24
CA ALA A 155 -3.24 -18.27 22.29
C ALA A 155 -4.21 -17.20 21.73
N ILE A 156 -3.93 -16.72 20.52
CA ILE A 156 -4.70 -15.64 19.86
C ILE A 156 -5.75 -16.26 18.94
N PRO A 157 -7.04 -15.91 19.08
CA PRO A 157 -8.07 -16.24 18.11
C PRO A 157 -7.82 -15.50 16.78
N GLU A 158 -7.79 -16.22 15.66
CA GLU A 158 -7.53 -15.63 14.32
C GLU A 158 -8.56 -14.54 13.98
N GLU A 159 -9.83 -14.76 14.34
CA GLU A 159 -10.92 -13.82 14.09
C GLU A 159 -10.77 -12.48 14.85
N GLU A 160 -9.96 -12.44 15.90
CA GLU A 160 -9.68 -11.23 16.69
C GLU A 160 -8.35 -10.56 16.32
N ALA A 161 -7.59 -11.13 15.38
CA ALA A 161 -6.26 -10.66 15.01
C ALA A 161 -6.22 -9.88 13.71
N VAL A 162 -5.18 -9.07 13.54
CA VAL A 162 -4.83 -8.35 12.31
C VAL A 162 -3.31 -8.33 12.15
N MET A 163 -2.82 -8.51 10.91
CA MET A 163 -1.40 -8.34 10.59
C MET A 163 -1.13 -6.92 10.06
N VAL A 164 -0.03 -6.34 10.48
CA VAL A 164 0.50 -5.05 10.01
C VAL A 164 1.91 -5.28 9.48
N GLY A 165 2.16 -4.89 8.24
CA GLY A 165 3.47 -5.03 7.61
C GLY A 165 3.60 -4.14 6.38
N ASP A 166 4.78 -4.06 5.79
CA ASP A 166 5.08 -3.17 4.68
C ASP A 166 5.41 -3.89 3.37
N ARG A 167 5.42 -5.24 3.35
CA ARG A 167 5.78 -6.01 2.16
C ARG A 167 4.71 -7.03 1.76
N LEU A 168 4.85 -7.50 0.51
CA LEU A 168 4.06 -8.59 -0.06
C LEU A 168 3.98 -9.81 0.86
N HIS A 169 5.11 -10.22 1.44
CA HIS A 169 5.17 -11.41 2.30
C HIS A 169 4.31 -11.31 3.55
N ASP A 170 4.10 -10.11 4.09
CA ASP A 170 3.20 -9.89 5.22
C ASP A 170 1.75 -10.16 4.86
N GLY A 171 1.34 -9.66 3.68
CA GLY A 171 0.01 -9.90 3.15
C GLY A 171 -0.24 -11.37 2.79
N GLU A 172 0.73 -12.03 2.14
CA GLU A 172 0.67 -13.47 1.84
C GLU A 172 0.56 -14.29 3.13
N GLY A 173 1.41 -14.01 4.12
CA GLY A 173 1.34 -14.68 5.42
C GLY A 173 0.04 -14.43 6.17
N ALA A 174 -0.53 -13.24 6.08
CA ALA A 174 -1.84 -12.90 6.63
C ALA A 174 -2.94 -13.70 5.91
N ALA A 175 -2.93 -13.76 4.57
CA ALA A 175 -3.89 -14.52 3.78
C ALA A 175 -3.83 -16.03 4.09
N GLU A 176 -2.62 -16.61 4.19
CA GLU A 176 -2.43 -18.02 4.57
C GLU A 176 -3.00 -18.37 5.95
N THR A 177 -3.13 -17.37 6.83
CA THR A 177 -3.61 -17.54 8.21
C THR A 177 -4.99 -16.94 8.44
N GLY A 178 -5.69 -16.50 7.37
CA GLY A 178 -7.03 -15.93 7.46
C GLY A 178 -7.11 -14.57 8.16
N LEU A 179 -5.97 -13.90 8.39
CA LEU A 179 -5.93 -12.59 9.02
C LEU A 179 -6.16 -11.47 8.00
N PRO A 180 -6.91 -10.41 8.36
CA PRO A 180 -6.86 -9.18 7.59
C PRO A 180 -5.45 -8.56 7.67
N PHE A 181 -5.05 -7.91 6.57
CA PHE A 181 -3.77 -7.26 6.44
C PHE A 181 -3.95 -5.74 6.33
N VAL A 182 -3.14 -4.97 7.07
CA VAL A 182 -3.01 -3.52 6.95
C VAL A 182 -1.59 -3.21 6.49
N GLY A 183 -1.48 -2.60 5.32
CA GLY A 183 -0.20 -2.22 4.73
C GLY A 183 0.39 -0.94 5.35
N ALA A 184 1.68 -0.93 5.64
CA ALA A 184 2.44 0.23 6.09
C ALA A 184 3.20 0.83 4.90
N LEU A 185 2.64 1.84 4.23
CA LEU A 185 3.23 2.46 3.03
C LEU A 185 4.46 3.34 3.34
N TYR A 186 4.64 3.70 4.60
CA TYR A 186 5.83 4.41 5.05
C TYR A 186 7.08 3.51 5.16
N GLY A 187 6.95 2.21 4.91
CA GLY A 187 8.02 1.23 4.80
C GLY A 187 8.57 1.12 3.37
N TYR A 188 8.92 -0.09 2.94
CA TYR A 188 9.62 -0.36 1.69
C TYR A 188 8.73 -0.83 0.54
N GLY A 189 7.52 -1.30 0.84
CA GLY A 189 6.55 -1.74 -0.15
C GLY A 189 5.87 -0.58 -0.87
N SER A 190 5.61 -0.76 -2.17
CA SER A 190 4.77 0.18 -2.92
C SER A 190 3.28 -0.04 -2.62
N ARG A 191 2.45 0.99 -2.86
CA ARG A 191 0.99 0.86 -2.76
C ARG A 191 0.46 -0.30 -3.61
N ARG A 192 0.99 -0.45 -4.82
CA ARG A 192 0.64 -1.55 -5.73
C ARG A 192 0.97 -2.92 -5.12
N GLU A 193 2.15 -3.06 -4.52
CA GLU A 193 2.56 -4.28 -3.83
C GLU A 193 1.59 -4.63 -2.70
N LEU A 194 1.27 -3.65 -1.84
CA LEU A 194 0.37 -3.83 -0.70
C LEU A 194 -1.08 -4.13 -1.12
N GLU A 195 -1.61 -3.46 -2.14
CA GLU A 195 -2.93 -3.75 -2.69
C GLU A 195 -2.99 -5.16 -3.28
N ASN A 196 -1.98 -5.58 -4.05
CA ASN A 196 -1.89 -6.92 -4.62
C ASN A 196 -1.73 -8.00 -3.54
N ALA A 197 -1.06 -7.69 -2.43
CA ALA A 197 -0.97 -8.55 -1.25
C ALA A 197 -2.27 -8.65 -0.45
N GLY A 198 -3.35 -8.02 -0.90
CA GLY A 198 -4.66 -8.06 -0.26
C GLY A 198 -4.84 -7.14 0.93
N ALA A 199 -4.08 -6.04 1.02
CA ALA A 199 -4.26 -5.06 2.07
C ALA A 199 -5.71 -4.55 2.11
N SER A 200 -6.37 -4.73 3.25
CA SER A 200 -7.72 -4.23 3.50
C SER A 200 -7.74 -2.73 3.79
N ALA A 201 -6.61 -2.20 4.22
CA ALA A 201 -6.32 -0.78 4.40
C ALA A 201 -4.81 -0.54 4.30
N ILE A 202 -4.40 0.69 3.95
CA ILE A 202 -3.00 1.07 3.80
C ILE A 202 -2.81 2.39 4.55
N ALA A 203 -1.80 2.44 5.44
CA ALA A 203 -1.42 3.61 6.21
C ALA A 203 -0.21 4.29 5.56
N GLU A 204 -0.31 5.57 5.21
CA GLU A 204 0.80 6.38 4.70
C GLU A 204 1.70 6.89 5.85
N THR A 205 1.19 6.88 7.07
CA THR A 205 1.90 7.32 8.27
C THR A 205 1.53 6.45 9.48
N PRO A 206 2.37 6.39 10.52
CA PRO A 206 2.01 5.71 11.78
C PRO A 206 0.73 6.27 12.44
N GLU A 207 0.43 7.56 12.32
CA GLU A 207 -0.81 8.14 12.87
C GLU A 207 -2.05 7.63 12.13
N GLU A 208 -1.99 7.49 10.80
CA GLU A 208 -3.05 6.85 10.02
C GLU A 208 -3.22 5.38 10.39
N LEU A 209 -2.11 4.65 10.62
CA LEU A 209 -2.16 3.28 11.10
C LEU A 209 -2.95 3.17 12.41
N PHE A 210 -2.70 4.06 13.37
CA PHE A 210 -3.48 4.12 14.59
C PHE A 210 -4.98 4.35 14.30
N SER A 211 -5.30 5.31 13.43
CA SER A 211 -6.69 5.60 13.04
C SER A 211 -7.37 4.36 12.46
N LEU A 212 -6.75 3.70 11.49
CA LEU A 212 -7.28 2.50 10.84
C LEU A 212 -7.49 1.34 11.82
N LEU A 213 -6.53 1.08 12.72
CA LEU A 213 -6.62 0.01 13.72
C LEU A 213 -7.68 0.28 14.80
N THR A 214 -8.08 1.53 15.00
CA THR A 214 -9.13 1.92 15.96
C THR A 214 -10.49 2.16 15.32
N GLY A 215 -10.62 1.95 14.00
CA GLY A 215 -11.85 2.05 13.24
C GLY A 215 -12.13 3.43 12.66
N GLY A 216 -11.13 4.28 12.57
CA GLY A 216 -11.16 5.48 11.76
C GLY A 216 -11.17 5.14 10.27
N GLU A 217 -11.75 6.02 9.48
CA GLU A 217 -11.69 5.96 8.02
C GLU A 217 -10.90 7.16 7.51
N THR A 218 -10.14 6.93 6.44
CA THR A 218 -9.40 7.99 5.75
C THR A 218 -9.90 8.12 4.32
N GLU A 219 -10.08 9.34 3.86
CA GLU A 219 -10.36 9.65 2.46
C GLU A 219 -9.45 10.78 2.03
N ARG A 220 -8.85 10.64 0.85
CA ARG A 220 -7.96 11.64 0.29
C ARG A 220 -8.20 11.76 -1.22
N LEU A 221 -8.39 12.99 -1.69
CA LEU A 221 -8.41 13.35 -3.10
C LEU A 221 -7.03 13.89 -3.47
N PHE A 222 -6.50 13.42 -4.58
CA PHE A 222 -5.15 13.74 -5.01
C PHE A 222 -5.07 13.94 -6.52
N TRP A 223 -4.52 15.08 -6.96
CA TRP A 223 -4.22 15.35 -8.37
C TRP A 223 -2.82 14.84 -8.70
N ALA A 224 -2.73 13.86 -9.60
CA ALA A 224 -1.45 13.29 -10.00
C ALA A 224 -0.60 14.32 -10.76
N GLU A 225 0.65 14.46 -10.33
CA GLU A 225 1.64 15.38 -10.94
C GLU A 225 2.74 14.62 -11.68
N THR A 226 2.94 13.34 -11.34
CA THR A 226 3.96 12.46 -11.95
C THR A 226 3.32 11.27 -12.67
N SER A 227 4.07 10.64 -13.57
CA SER A 227 3.61 9.43 -14.28
C SER A 227 3.36 8.26 -13.32
N GLU A 228 4.16 8.14 -12.25
CA GLU A 228 3.99 7.09 -11.23
C GLU A 228 2.65 7.25 -10.49
N GLU A 229 2.29 8.48 -10.13
CA GLU A 229 1.00 8.78 -9.50
C GLU A 229 -0.18 8.53 -10.45
N GLN A 230 -0.01 8.77 -11.76
CA GLN A 230 -1.03 8.49 -12.77
C GLN A 230 -1.31 6.98 -12.92
N GLU A 231 -0.33 6.12 -12.61
CA GLU A 231 -0.54 4.66 -12.65
C GLU A 231 -1.69 4.21 -11.77
N ASP A 232 -1.93 4.86 -10.64
CA ASP A 232 -3.08 4.53 -9.77
C ASP A 232 -4.42 4.80 -10.47
N ALA A 233 -4.53 5.91 -11.21
CA ALA A 233 -5.72 6.20 -12.02
C ALA A 233 -5.90 5.16 -13.13
N PHE A 234 -4.81 4.78 -13.81
CA PHE A 234 -4.85 3.78 -14.89
C PHE A 234 -5.23 2.40 -14.36
N ARG A 235 -4.76 1.99 -13.18
CA ARG A 235 -5.17 0.73 -12.55
C ARG A 235 -6.66 0.71 -12.16
N ILE A 236 -7.20 1.84 -11.70
CA ILE A 236 -8.63 1.95 -11.42
C ILE A 236 -9.44 1.81 -12.72
N ARG A 237 -9.01 2.49 -13.79
CA ARG A 237 -9.65 2.44 -15.12
C ARG A 237 -9.57 1.06 -15.73
N GLN A 238 -8.42 0.40 -15.65
CA GLN A 238 -8.24 -0.98 -16.07
C GLN A 238 -9.25 -1.91 -15.39
N ALA A 239 -9.34 -1.84 -14.06
CA ALA A 239 -10.24 -2.69 -13.29
C ALA A 239 -11.73 -2.42 -13.61
N VAL A 240 -12.12 -1.14 -13.78
CA VAL A 240 -13.53 -0.77 -13.94
C VAL A 240 -13.99 -0.82 -15.40
N PHE A 241 -13.22 -0.24 -16.33
CA PHE A 241 -13.67 -0.14 -17.72
C PHE A 241 -13.27 -1.36 -18.55
N VAL A 242 -12.05 -1.88 -18.39
CA VAL A 242 -11.57 -3.01 -19.18
C VAL A 242 -12.05 -4.34 -18.58
N GLU A 243 -11.70 -4.63 -17.33
CA GLU A 243 -11.95 -5.95 -16.73
C GLU A 243 -13.41 -6.17 -16.34
N GLU A 244 -14.09 -5.15 -15.77
CA GLU A 244 -15.48 -5.26 -15.35
C GLU A 244 -16.46 -4.99 -16.49
N GLN A 245 -16.21 -3.95 -17.30
CA GLN A 245 -17.15 -3.46 -18.32
C GLN A 245 -16.81 -3.92 -19.75
N GLY A 246 -15.60 -4.41 -20.02
CA GLY A 246 -15.22 -5.01 -21.29
C GLY A 246 -14.83 -4.03 -22.40
N PHE A 247 -14.56 -2.75 -22.09
CA PHE A 247 -14.07 -1.79 -23.08
C PHE A 247 -12.67 -2.17 -23.60
N GLN A 248 -12.43 -1.98 -24.91
CA GLN A 248 -11.18 -2.33 -25.56
C GLN A 248 -10.26 -1.12 -25.77
N ASN A 249 -10.83 0.09 -25.91
CA ASN A 249 -10.12 1.32 -26.24
C ASN A 249 -10.15 2.32 -25.07
N GLU A 250 -9.82 1.83 -23.86
CA GLU A 250 -9.90 2.67 -22.65
C GLU A 250 -8.81 3.73 -22.57
N PHE A 251 -7.60 3.39 -22.98
CA PHE A 251 -6.43 4.28 -22.93
C PHE A 251 -6.25 4.98 -24.28
N ASP A 252 -6.05 6.29 -24.23
CA ASP A 252 -5.95 7.13 -25.43
C ASP A 252 -4.86 8.22 -25.30
N ASP A 253 -4.51 8.87 -26.41
CA ASP A 253 -3.46 9.90 -26.46
C ASP A 253 -3.78 11.13 -25.58
N ARG A 254 -5.03 11.32 -25.20
CA ARG A 254 -5.46 12.41 -24.31
C ARG A 254 -4.97 12.23 -22.87
N ASP A 255 -4.55 11.02 -22.50
CA ASP A 255 -4.06 10.77 -21.14
C ASP A 255 -2.83 11.59 -20.79
N GLY A 256 -1.93 11.82 -21.76
CA GLY A 256 -0.73 12.64 -21.55
C GLY A 256 -1.02 14.13 -21.31
N ASP A 257 -2.11 14.65 -21.86
CA ASP A 257 -2.51 16.07 -21.74
C ASP A 257 -3.58 16.29 -20.66
N SER A 258 -4.05 15.21 -20.02
CA SER A 258 -5.09 15.26 -19.02
C SER A 258 -4.54 15.43 -17.61
N ARG A 259 -5.36 16.02 -16.73
CA ARG A 259 -5.13 16.01 -15.30
C ARG A 259 -5.93 14.86 -14.68
N HIS A 260 -5.26 14.00 -13.93
CA HIS A 260 -5.87 12.83 -13.30
C HIS A 260 -6.10 13.09 -11.81
N LEU A 261 -7.36 12.96 -11.38
CA LEU A 261 -7.74 13.00 -9.98
C LEU A 261 -7.92 11.57 -9.47
N ILE A 262 -7.32 11.25 -8.33
CA ILE A 262 -7.43 9.96 -7.67
C ILE A 262 -8.06 10.15 -6.29
N LEU A 263 -8.96 9.27 -5.92
CA LEU A 263 -9.53 9.17 -4.59
C LEU A 263 -9.01 7.91 -3.91
N TYR A 264 -8.37 8.10 -2.77
CA TYR A 264 -7.98 7.01 -1.87
C TYR A 264 -8.98 6.87 -0.73
N LYS A 265 -9.39 5.65 -0.45
CA LYS A 265 -10.21 5.27 0.72
C LYS A 265 -9.42 4.29 1.57
N ASN A 266 -9.18 4.66 2.82
CA ASN A 266 -8.31 3.89 3.72
C ASN A 266 -6.94 3.56 3.08
N GLY A 267 -6.37 4.55 2.38
CA GLY A 267 -5.10 4.43 1.67
C GLY A 267 -5.12 3.60 0.40
N ARG A 268 -6.22 2.93 0.04
CA ARG A 268 -6.37 2.16 -1.21
C ARG A 268 -6.92 3.04 -2.32
N SER A 269 -6.45 2.83 -3.53
CA SER A 269 -6.95 3.51 -4.72
C SER A 269 -8.38 3.10 -5.01
N ALA A 270 -9.35 4.00 -4.76
CA ALA A 270 -10.77 3.68 -4.75
C ALA A 270 -11.54 4.20 -5.97
N GLY A 271 -11.15 5.35 -6.50
CA GLY A 271 -11.79 5.93 -7.67
C GLY A 271 -10.94 6.99 -8.34
N CYS A 272 -11.27 7.37 -9.57
CA CYS A 272 -10.57 8.39 -10.32
C CYS A 272 -11.49 9.13 -11.29
N CYS A 273 -11.02 10.26 -11.82
CA CYS A 273 -11.48 10.85 -13.06
C CYS A 273 -10.34 11.61 -13.74
N ARG A 274 -10.53 11.98 -15.01
CA ARG A 274 -9.62 12.89 -15.71
C ARG A 274 -10.35 14.13 -16.21
N ILE A 275 -9.64 15.26 -16.29
CA ILE A 275 -10.12 16.49 -16.89
C ILE A 275 -9.09 17.04 -17.88
N TYR A 276 -9.58 17.65 -18.95
CA TYR A 276 -8.75 18.38 -19.91
C TYR A 276 -9.54 19.51 -20.56
N PRO A 277 -8.87 20.61 -21.02
CA PRO A 277 -9.55 21.70 -21.75
C PRO A 277 -9.91 21.25 -23.16
N GLU A 278 -11.09 21.60 -23.67
CA GLU A 278 -11.53 21.41 -25.05
C GLU A 278 -11.42 22.72 -25.86
N GLU A 279 -11.97 23.78 -25.33
CA GLU A 279 -12.00 25.13 -25.91
C GLU A 279 -12.02 26.18 -24.80
N ASP A 280 -12.01 27.48 -25.14
CA ASP A 280 -11.94 28.54 -24.13
C ASP A 280 -13.10 28.48 -23.11
N GLY A 281 -12.74 28.21 -21.89
CA GLY A 281 -13.66 28.07 -20.76
C GLY A 281 -14.48 26.77 -20.74
N VAL A 282 -14.30 25.85 -21.70
CA VAL A 282 -14.97 24.54 -21.75
C VAL A 282 -13.97 23.42 -21.42
N TRP A 283 -14.36 22.58 -20.50
CA TRP A 283 -13.55 21.43 -20.04
C TRP A 283 -14.29 20.12 -20.23
N ARG A 284 -13.56 19.10 -20.64
CA ARG A 284 -14.09 17.73 -20.66
C ARG A 284 -13.73 17.02 -19.35
N LEU A 285 -14.73 16.40 -18.73
CA LEU A 285 -14.55 15.41 -17.67
C LEU A 285 -14.80 14.02 -18.26
N GLY A 286 -13.91 13.11 -18.00
CA GLY A 286 -14.05 11.72 -18.46
C GLY A 286 -13.45 10.73 -17.47
N ARG A 287 -13.64 9.45 -17.77
CA ARG A 287 -13.05 8.34 -17.03
C ARG A 287 -13.36 8.36 -15.52
N LEU A 288 -14.56 8.89 -15.15
CA LEU A 288 -15.02 8.84 -13.76
C LEU A 288 -15.36 7.39 -13.42
N ALA A 289 -14.57 6.83 -12.55
CA ALA A 289 -14.67 5.44 -12.13
C ALA A 289 -14.55 5.29 -10.61
N VAL A 290 -15.32 4.37 -10.04
CA VAL A 290 -15.18 3.93 -8.65
C VAL A 290 -15.16 2.40 -8.64
N ARG A 291 -14.12 1.81 -8.05
CA ARG A 291 -13.99 0.36 -7.94
C ARG A 291 -15.19 -0.23 -7.20
N ARG A 292 -15.60 -1.43 -7.57
CA ARG A 292 -16.83 -2.09 -7.15
C ARG A 292 -17.04 -2.13 -5.64
N GLU A 293 -15.98 -2.45 -4.89
CA GLU A 293 -15.99 -2.55 -3.42
C GLU A 293 -16.18 -1.22 -2.69
N PHE A 294 -15.95 -0.10 -3.39
CA PHE A 294 -16.09 1.26 -2.83
C PHE A 294 -17.34 2.00 -3.31
N ARG A 295 -18.20 1.37 -4.13
CA ARG A 295 -19.44 2.00 -4.64
C ARG A 295 -20.49 2.20 -3.55
N LYS A 296 -21.47 3.05 -3.83
CA LYS A 296 -22.57 3.41 -2.92
C LYS A 296 -22.14 4.11 -1.62
N GLN A 297 -20.94 4.70 -1.62
CA GLN A 297 -20.38 5.48 -0.51
C GLN A 297 -20.22 6.98 -0.83
N GLY A 298 -20.85 7.46 -1.91
CA GLY A 298 -20.77 8.87 -2.32
C GLY A 298 -19.45 9.29 -2.99
N LEU A 299 -18.52 8.36 -3.25
CA LEU A 299 -17.18 8.70 -3.74
C LEU A 299 -17.18 9.28 -5.16
N GLY A 300 -18.09 8.85 -6.03
CA GLY A 300 -18.24 9.42 -7.37
C GLY A 300 -18.65 10.89 -7.34
N GLU A 301 -19.54 11.27 -6.42
CA GLU A 301 -19.94 12.66 -6.18
C GLU A 301 -18.74 13.50 -5.71
N LYS A 302 -17.95 13.01 -4.76
CA LYS A 302 -16.75 13.69 -4.28
C LYS A 302 -15.73 13.94 -5.39
N LEU A 303 -15.48 12.95 -6.25
CA LEU A 303 -14.61 13.10 -7.42
C LEU A 303 -15.13 14.19 -8.37
N LEU A 304 -16.44 14.18 -8.67
CA LEU A 304 -17.04 15.16 -9.57
C LEU A 304 -16.97 16.58 -8.98
N LEU A 305 -17.31 16.76 -7.71
CA LEU A 305 -17.27 18.06 -7.04
C LEU A 305 -15.85 18.63 -6.96
N GLU A 306 -14.84 17.82 -6.69
CA GLU A 306 -13.44 18.25 -6.72
C GLU A 306 -12.99 18.63 -8.13
N ALA A 307 -13.39 17.85 -9.15
CA ALA A 307 -13.13 18.18 -10.54
C ALA A 307 -13.76 19.51 -10.95
N GLU A 308 -15.04 19.75 -10.58
CA GLU A 308 -15.71 21.06 -10.78
C GLU A 308 -14.94 22.20 -10.09
N HIS A 309 -14.54 22.00 -8.85
CA HIS A 309 -13.79 23.01 -8.08
C HIS A 309 -12.47 23.35 -8.80
N ARG A 310 -11.72 22.34 -9.24
CA ARG A 310 -10.46 22.51 -9.96
C ARG A 310 -10.65 23.24 -11.29
N ILE A 311 -11.67 22.85 -12.07
CA ILE A 311 -12.00 23.47 -13.37
C ILE A 311 -12.34 24.94 -13.18
N ARG A 312 -13.16 25.29 -12.20
CA ARG A 312 -13.49 26.71 -11.87
C ARG A 312 -12.25 27.51 -11.52
N GLY A 313 -11.36 26.93 -10.69
CA GLY A 313 -10.07 27.56 -10.35
C GLY A 313 -9.15 27.79 -11.52
N LEU A 314 -9.31 27.03 -12.61
CA LEU A 314 -8.59 27.19 -13.87
C LEU A 314 -9.30 28.11 -14.89
N GLY A 315 -10.39 28.77 -14.47
CA GLY A 315 -11.17 29.69 -15.34
C GLY A 315 -12.20 29.00 -16.23
N GLY A 316 -12.48 27.70 -15.99
CA GLY A 316 -13.53 26.97 -16.69
C GLY A 316 -14.92 27.48 -16.32
N ARG A 317 -15.83 27.45 -17.29
CA ARG A 317 -17.23 27.89 -17.14
C ARG A 317 -18.23 26.80 -17.47
N THR A 318 -17.77 25.76 -18.15
CA THR A 318 -18.60 24.66 -18.62
C THR A 318 -17.84 23.35 -18.53
N ILE A 319 -18.53 22.31 -18.07
CA ILE A 319 -18.05 20.92 -18.09
C ILE A 319 -18.92 20.12 -19.05
N ARG A 320 -18.29 19.41 -19.98
CA ARG A 320 -18.91 18.42 -20.84
C ARG A 320 -18.43 17.02 -20.47
N LEU A 321 -19.28 16.03 -20.62
CA LEU A 321 -18.95 14.63 -20.43
C LEU A 321 -19.83 13.73 -21.30
N SER A 322 -19.32 12.52 -21.60
CA SER A 322 -20.08 11.44 -22.20
C SER A 322 -20.46 10.46 -21.10
N ALA A 323 -21.74 10.41 -20.76
CA ALA A 323 -22.24 9.56 -19.68
C ALA A 323 -22.78 8.25 -20.24
N GLN A 324 -22.40 7.12 -19.64
CA GLN A 324 -23.16 5.89 -19.84
C GLN A 324 -24.63 6.14 -19.44
N VAL A 325 -25.57 5.71 -20.26
CA VAL A 325 -27.02 5.98 -20.06
C VAL A 325 -27.48 5.56 -18.66
N GLN A 326 -26.96 4.44 -18.15
CA GLN A 326 -27.25 3.97 -16.80
C GLN A 326 -26.75 4.91 -15.68
N ALA A 327 -25.75 5.76 -15.97
CA ALA A 327 -25.20 6.73 -15.04
C ALA A 327 -25.78 8.14 -15.22
N ALA A 328 -26.58 8.40 -16.26
CA ALA A 328 -27.10 9.73 -16.56
C ALA A 328 -27.85 10.34 -15.36
N GLY A 329 -28.67 9.56 -14.66
CA GLY A 329 -29.40 10.03 -13.47
C GLY A 329 -28.51 10.45 -12.30
N PHE A 330 -27.28 9.98 -12.21
CA PHE A 330 -26.29 10.46 -11.26
C PHE A 330 -25.83 11.89 -11.60
N TYR A 331 -25.52 12.15 -12.86
CA TYR A 331 -25.10 13.47 -13.32
C TYR A 331 -26.23 14.48 -13.31
N GLU A 332 -27.47 14.07 -13.65
CA GLU A 332 -28.67 14.94 -13.56
C GLU A 332 -28.89 15.49 -12.14
N LYS A 333 -28.72 14.65 -11.11
CA LYS A 333 -28.81 15.07 -9.70
C LYS A 333 -27.77 16.11 -9.32
N LEU A 334 -26.64 16.16 -10.03
CA LEU A 334 -25.55 17.09 -9.82
C LEU A 334 -25.59 18.29 -10.78
N GLY A 335 -26.74 18.47 -11.49
CA GLY A 335 -27.02 19.65 -12.30
C GLY A 335 -26.55 19.58 -13.75
N PHE A 336 -26.19 18.41 -14.25
CA PHE A 336 -25.89 18.22 -15.67
C PHE A 336 -27.16 18.06 -16.49
N LEU A 337 -27.19 18.62 -17.68
CA LEU A 337 -28.26 18.53 -18.65
C LEU A 337 -27.82 17.69 -19.84
N LYS A 338 -28.70 16.88 -20.39
CA LYS A 338 -28.48 16.12 -21.61
C LYS A 338 -28.39 17.04 -22.81
N THR A 339 -27.40 16.84 -23.67
CA THR A 339 -27.12 17.69 -24.84
C THR A 339 -27.09 16.94 -26.16
N SER A 340 -27.19 15.60 -26.15
CA SER A 340 -27.27 14.76 -27.33
C SER A 340 -28.36 13.70 -27.23
N ASP A 341 -28.70 13.07 -28.36
CA ASP A 341 -29.35 11.76 -28.37
C ASP A 341 -28.42 10.67 -27.87
N VAL A 342 -28.95 9.49 -27.59
CA VAL A 342 -28.18 8.33 -27.19
C VAL A 342 -27.38 7.78 -28.41
N TYR A 343 -26.11 7.51 -28.21
CA TYR A 343 -25.22 6.88 -29.20
C TYR A 343 -24.46 5.72 -28.57
N LEU A 344 -23.85 4.89 -29.39
CA LEU A 344 -23.02 3.77 -28.91
C LEU A 344 -21.54 4.20 -28.89
N GLU A 345 -20.90 3.99 -27.75
CA GLU A 345 -19.46 3.97 -27.61
C GLU A 345 -19.04 2.54 -27.36
N GLU A 346 -18.42 1.90 -28.35
CA GLU A 346 -18.24 0.45 -28.45
C GLU A 346 -19.59 -0.31 -28.30
N HIS A 347 -19.78 -1.01 -27.20
CA HIS A 347 -20.99 -1.79 -26.89
C HIS A 347 -21.92 -1.11 -25.90
N CYS A 348 -21.54 0.05 -25.37
CA CYS A 348 -22.24 0.72 -24.28
C CYS A 348 -23.00 1.96 -24.78
N PRO A 349 -24.30 2.12 -24.48
CA PRO A 349 -25.05 3.32 -24.78
C PRO A 349 -24.58 4.52 -23.95
N HIS A 350 -24.24 5.63 -24.61
CA HIS A 350 -23.81 6.88 -24.03
C HIS A 350 -24.71 8.04 -24.44
N GLN A 351 -24.63 9.13 -23.68
CA GLN A 351 -25.30 10.40 -23.94
C GLN A 351 -24.41 11.54 -23.45
N ASP A 352 -24.23 12.58 -24.30
CA ASP A 352 -23.50 13.75 -23.85
C ASP A 352 -24.31 14.57 -22.87
N MET A 353 -23.62 15.09 -21.87
CA MET A 353 -24.19 15.93 -20.85
C MET A 353 -23.27 17.14 -20.58
N GLU A 354 -23.89 18.25 -20.20
CA GLU A 354 -23.19 19.52 -19.94
C GLU A 354 -23.70 20.19 -18.68
N LYS A 355 -22.81 20.87 -17.97
CA LYS A 355 -23.12 21.76 -16.85
C LYS A 355 -22.32 23.05 -16.97
N SER A 356 -23.03 24.20 -16.91
CA SER A 356 -22.44 25.54 -16.93
C SER A 356 -22.75 26.29 -15.63
N TRP A 357 -21.90 27.28 -15.28
CA TRP A 357 -22.05 28.11 -14.07
C TRP A 357 -21.57 29.54 -14.27
#